data_705a0b6b1678de001d3125d61b5b449f
#
_entry.id   705a0b6b1678de001d3125d61b5b449f
#
_cell.length_a   1.000
_cell.length_b   1.000
_cell.length_c   1.000
_cell.angle_alpha   90.00
_cell.angle_beta   90.00
_cell.angle_gamma   90.00
#
_symmetry.space_group_name_H-M   'P 1'
#
loop_
_entity.id
_entity.type
_entity.pdbx_description
1 polymer ?
#
loop_
_entity_poly.entity_id
_entity_poly.type
_entity_poly.pdbx_seq_one_letter_code
_entity_poly.pdbx_strand_id
1 'polypeptide(L)'
;IITYLFVFSLLSIQSLKSEEMYIGIDYLNNTIDTGITNISSNLDEEDSGYSLYAGLPINENLDFEVSYNDFGEASLSGVSGNQFKIGATTYEFNTTATLSVSATSFGFAAKPKAEISEGVILYGKLGVHNWDSKFAITSTTATANEDDDGSDVYYGAGIEINFVNLKGRVGYSLYDL
;
A
#
# COMPACT_ATOMS: atom_id res chain seq x y z
N ILE A 1 15.04 4.65 1.42
CA ILE A 1 14.80 3.24 1.07
C ILE A 1 13.58 2.82 1.84
N ILE A 2 12.48 2.60 1.12
CA ILE A 2 11.24 2.07 1.70
C ILE A 2 11.46 0.57 1.81
N THR A 3 11.33 0.01 3.01
CA THR A 3 11.63 -1.39 3.23
C THR A 3 10.36 -2.26 3.21
N TYR A 4 9.23 -1.73 3.69
CA TYR A 4 7.96 -2.46 3.70
C TYR A 4 6.77 -1.50 3.73
N LEU A 5 5.73 -1.86 3.02
CA LEU A 5 4.44 -1.18 3.03
C LEU A 5 3.38 -2.12 3.60
N PHE A 6 2.72 -1.68 4.66
CA PHE A 6 1.63 -2.40 5.31
C PHE A 6 0.30 -1.81 4.85
N VAL A 7 -0.51 -2.62 4.21
CA VAL A 7 -1.80 -2.20 3.67
C VAL A 7 -2.92 -2.93 4.39
N PHE A 8 -3.81 -2.20 5.02
CA PHE A 8 -5.03 -2.71 5.61
C PHE A 8 -6.25 -2.23 4.81
N SER A 9 -6.91 -3.14 4.12
CA SER A 9 -8.12 -2.85 3.35
C SER A 9 -9.35 -2.95 4.24
N LEU A 10 -10.04 -1.84 4.45
CA LEU A 10 -11.19 -1.75 5.38
C LEU A 10 -12.54 -1.88 4.70
N LEU A 11 -12.65 -1.58 3.43
CA LEU A 11 -13.92 -1.66 2.70
C LEU A 11 -13.66 -1.88 1.21
N SER A 12 -14.18 -2.94 0.65
CA SER A 12 -14.24 -3.10 -0.79
C SER A 12 -15.66 -3.36 -1.26
N ILE A 13 -15.99 -2.80 -2.39
CA ILE A 13 -17.25 -3.05 -3.08
C ILE A 13 -16.92 -3.78 -4.37
N GLN A 14 -17.42 -4.99 -4.53
CA GLN A 14 -17.31 -5.79 -5.75
C GLN A 14 -18.68 -5.95 -6.39
N SER A 15 -18.74 -5.87 -7.71
CA SER A 15 -19.93 -6.29 -8.46
C SER A 15 -19.96 -7.83 -8.53
N LEU A 16 -21.05 -8.44 -8.11
CA LEU A 16 -21.26 -9.89 -8.19
C LEU A 16 -21.89 -10.26 -9.54
N LYS A 17 -21.12 -10.94 -10.37
CA LYS A 17 -21.68 -11.92 -11.32
C LYS A 17 -20.90 -13.22 -11.12
N SER A 18 -21.61 -14.27 -10.73
CA SER A 18 -21.03 -15.60 -10.57
C SER A 18 -20.42 -16.06 -11.89
N GLU A 19 -19.17 -16.46 -11.89
CA GLU A 19 -18.38 -16.96 -13.03
C GLU A 19 -17.84 -15.90 -14.02
N GLU A 20 -18.12 -14.60 -13.82
CA GLU A 20 -17.60 -13.53 -14.66
C GLU A 20 -16.58 -12.66 -13.91
N MET A 21 -15.79 -11.92 -14.67
CA MET A 21 -14.86 -10.94 -14.17
C MET A 21 -15.54 -9.96 -13.20
N TYR A 22 -14.89 -9.65 -12.10
CA TYR A 22 -15.34 -8.66 -11.13
C TYR A 22 -14.40 -7.46 -11.05
N ILE A 23 -14.92 -6.34 -10.62
CA ILE A 23 -14.15 -5.13 -10.34
C ILE A 23 -14.46 -4.65 -8.91
N GLY A 24 -13.50 -4.01 -8.29
CA GLY A 24 -13.69 -3.47 -6.95
C GLY A 24 -12.74 -2.33 -6.62
N ILE A 25 -13.01 -1.72 -5.49
CA ILE A 25 -12.22 -0.65 -4.90
C ILE A 25 -11.99 -0.96 -3.42
N ASP A 26 -10.76 -0.78 -2.96
CA ASP A 26 -10.42 -0.83 -1.55
C ASP A 26 -10.02 0.56 -1.06
N TYR A 27 -10.43 0.90 0.14
CA TYR A 27 -9.80 1.94 0.94
C TYR A 27 -8.62 1.31 1.69
N LEU A 28 -7.46 1.93 1.61
CA LEU A 28 -6.24 1.45 2.21
C LEU A 28 -5.87 2.33 3.41
N ASN A 29 -5.45 1.70 4.50
CA ASN A 29 -4.75 2.35 5.60
C ASN A 29 -3.33 1.81 5.59
N ASN A 30 -2.37 2.66 5.25
CA ASN A 30 -1.01 2.26 4.92
C ASN A 30 -0.04 2.72 6.00
N THR A 31 0.98 1.93 6.23
CA THR A 31 2.17 2.32 6.97
C THR A 31 3.37 2.14 6.05
N ILE A 32 4.04 3.23 5.72
CA ILE A 32 5.23 3.24 4.86
C ILE A 32 6.46 3.26 5.78
N ASP A 33 7.14 2.11 5.91
CA ASP A 33 8.38 2.04 6.69
C ASP A 33 9.53 2.72 5.93
N THR A 34 9.85 3.93 6.33
CA THR A 34 10.93 4.72 5.70
C THR A 34 12.33 4.34 6.21
N GLY A 35 12.42 3.49 7.23
CA GLY A 35 13.67 3.20 7.92
C GLY A 35 14.24 4.40 8.70
N ILE A 36 13.43 5.45 8.90
CA ILE A 36 13.81 6.65 9.65
C ILE A 36 13.42 6.49 11.12
N THR A 37 14.31 6.89 12.00
CA THR A 37 14.00 7.01 13.44
C THR A 37 13.96 8.48 13.83
N ASN A 38 12.80 8.92 14.29
CA ASN A 38 12.62 10.27 14.79
C ASN A 38 13.40 10.51 16.11
N ILE A 39 13.99 11.70 16.28
CA ILE A 39 14.61 12.18 17.51
C ILE A 39 13.86 13.42 18.01
N SER A 40 13.81 14.49 17.22
CA SER A 40 13.16 15.76 17.57
C SER A 40 12.42 16.40 16.39
N SER A 41 12.38 15.72 15.25
CA SER A 41 11.59 16.05 14.07
C SER A 41 10.15 15.50 14.20
N ASN A 42 9.33 15.64 13.18
CA ASN A 42 8.01 15.03 13.12
C ASN A 42 7.97 14.05 11.95
N LEU A 43 7.86 12.75 12.28
CA LEU A 43 7.76 11.65 11.32
C LEU A 43 6.32 11.15 11.29
N ASP A 44 5.75 11.09 10.11
CA ASP A 44 4.44 10.52 9.82
C ASP A 44 4.59 9.46 8.73
N GLU A 45 4.38 8.21 9.09
CA GLU A 45 4.49 7.05 8.21
C GLU A 45 3.14 6.42 7.88
N GLU A 46 2.06 6.98 8.41
CA GLU A 46 0.70 6.49 8.18
C GLU A 46 -0.06 7.42 7.23
N ASP A 47 -0.62 6.84 6.19
CA ASP A 47 -1.52 7.57 5.30
C ASP A 47 -2.60 6.63 4.74
N SER A 48 -3.63 7.23 4.19
CA SER A 48 -4.69 6.51 3.50
C SER A 48 -4.46 6.53 1.99
N GLY A 49 -4.88 5.44 1.36
CA GLY A 49 -4.79 5.29 -0.07
C GLY A 49 -6.00 4.56 -0.63
N TYR A 50 -5.90 4.14 -1.87
CA TYR A 50 -6.93 3.34 -2.50
C TYR A 50 -6.32 2.29 -3.45
N SER A 51 -7.06 1.21 -3.65
CA SER A 51 -6.77 0.21 -4.69
C SER A 51 -7.98 0.05 -5.59
N LEU A 52 -7.73 0.12 -6.89
CA LEU A 52 -8.68 -0.32 -7.91
C LEU A 52 -8.24 -1.69 -8.41
N TYR A 53 -9.14 -2.65 -8.44
CA TYR A 53 -8.78 -4.00 -8.88
C TYR A 53 -9.85 -4.63 -9.77
N ALA A 54 -9.39 -5.56 -10.60
CA ALA A 54 -10.24 -6.46 -11.36
C ALA A 54 -9.77 -7.90 -11.16
N GLY A 55 -10.71 -8.81 -11.02
CA GLY A 55 -10.42 -10.23 -10.82
C GLY A 55 -11.13 -11.11 -11.83
N LEU A 56 -10.44 -12.15 -12.25
CA LEU A 56 -10.92 -13.20 -13.14
C LEU A 56 -10.93 -14.53 -12.37
N PRO A 57 -12.10 -15.11 -12.07
CA PRO A 57 -12.18 -16.46 -11.53
C PRO A 57 -11.61 -17.48 -12.52
N ILE A 58 -10.62 -18.25 -12.07
CA ILE A 58 -10.04 -19.36 -12.83
C ILE A 58 -10.77 -20.66 -12.51
N ASN A 59 -11.14 -20.82 -11.24
CA ASN A 59 -11.98 -21.91 -10.74
C ASN A 59 -12.55 -21.53 -9.36
N GLU A 60 -13.25 -22.46 -8.72
CA GLU A 60 -13.91 -22.21 -7.42
C GLU A 60 -12.95 -21.76 -6.30
N ASN A 61 -11.67 -22.15 -6.39
CA ASN A 61 -10.68 -21.93 -5.34
C ASN A 61 -9.54 -20.97 -5.75
N LEU A 62 -9.59 -20.41 -6.97
CA LEU A 62 -8.50 -19.57 -7.48
C LEU A 62 -9.05 -18.46 -8.37
N ASP A 63 -8.72 -17.22 -8.05
CA ASP A 63 -8.85 -16.07 -8.92
C ASP A 63 -7.48 -15.59 -9.38
N PHE A 64 -7.44 -14.90 -10.53
CA PHE A 64 -6.35 -14.03 -10.92
C PHE A 64 -6.82 -12.58 -10.75
N GLU A 65 -6.02 -11.72 -10.11
CA GLU A 65 -6.39 -10.35 -9.81
C GLU A 65 -5.32 -9.39 -10.34
N VAL A 66 -5.75 -8.29 -10.96
CA VAL A 66 -4.91 -7.15 -11.31
C VAL A 66 -5.33 -5.95 -10.46
N SER A 67 -4.38 -5.13 -10.05
CA SER A 67 -4.68 -3.96 -9.22
C SER A 67 -3.78 -2.78 -9.56
N TYR A 68 -4.36 -1.60 -9.41
CA TYR A 68 -3.64 -0.34 -9.30
C TYR A 68 -3.80 0.15 -7.85
N ASN A 69 -2.69 0.50 -7.22
CA ASN A 69 -2.68 0.93 -5.83
C ASN A 69 -2.02 2.31 -5.74
N ASP A 70 -2.64 3.19 -4.97
CA ASP A 70 -2.07 4.43 -4.49
C ASP A 70 -1.92 4.30 -2.97
N PHE A 71 -0.69 4.38 -2.48
CA PHE A 71 -0.38 4.10 -1.09
C PHE A 71 -0.33 5.35 -0.22
N GLY A 72 -0.59 6.54 -0.79
CA GLY A 72 -0.46 7.79 -0.06
C GLY A 72 0.99 8.24 0.11
N GLU A 73 1.26 9.02 1.16
CA GLU A 73 2.54 9.68 1.39
C GLU A 73 3.01 9.52 2.84
N ALA A 74 4.26 9.16 3.05
CA ALA A 74 4.94 9.33 4.33
C ALA A 74 5.75 10.62 4.34
N SER A 75 5.87 11.27 5.49
CA SER A 75 6.59 12.53 5.59
C SER A 75 7.43 12.67 6.86
N LEU A 76 8.55 13.37 6.73
CA LEU A 76 9.41 13.80 7.83
C LEU A 76 9.58 15.31 7.76
N SER A 77 9.13 16.03 8.77
CA SER A 77 9.26 17.47 8.84
C SER A 77 10.06 17.93 10.06
N GLY A 78 10.83 19.00 9.88
CA GLY A 78 11.63 19.57 10.96
C GLY A 78 12.00 21.03 10.71
N VAL A 79 12.35 21.70 11.81
CA VAL A 79 12.96 23.03 11.78
C VAL A 79 14.48 22.91 12.01
N SER A 80 15.24 23.96 11.74
CA SER A 80 16.68 23.99 12.00
C SER A 80 17.03 23.49 13.42
N GLY A 81 17.94 22.54 13.53
CA GLY A 81 18.37 21.90 14.76
C GLY A 81 17.58 20.63 15.13
N ASN A 82 16.47 20.33 14.46
CA ASN A 82 15.77 19.05 14.66
C ASN A 82 16.60 17.90 14.06
N GLN A 83 16.54 16.74 14.71
CA GLN A 83 17.35 15.57 14.38
C GLN A 83 16.52 14.34 14.10
N PHE A 84 17.03 13.49 13.21
CA PHE A 84 16.52 12.17 12.88
C PHE A 84 17.66 11.21 12.56
N LYS A 85 17.38 9.90 12.50
CA LYS A 85 18.37 8.87 12.13
C LYS A 85 17.93 8.10 10.90
N ILE A 86 18.89 7.74 10.07
CA ILE A 86 18.76 6.70 9.06
C ILE A 86 19.83 5.65 9.38
N GLY A 87 19.37 4.48 9.80
CA GLY A 87 20.24 3.44 10.34
C GLY A 87 21.02 3.93 11.57
N ALA A 88 22.35 3.87 11.52
CA ALA A 88 23.23 4.32 12.62
C ALA A 88 23.62 5.82 12.52
N THR A 89 23.28 6.50 11.44
CA THR A 89 23.72 7.88 11.19
C THR A 89 22.65 8.87 11.65
N THR A 90 23.08 9.88 12.40
CA THR A 90 22.21 11.00 12.82
C THR A 90 22.36 12.15 11.84
N TYR A 91 21.25 12.69 11.42
CA TYR A 91 21.12 13.88 10.56
C TYR A 91 20.44 15.01 11.31
N GLU A 92 20.67 16.23 10.88
CA GLU A 92 20.09 17.43 11.45
C GLU A 92 19.54 18.33 10.34
N PHE A 93 18.36 18.90 10.56
CA PHE A 93 17.81 19.92 9.68
C PHE A 93 18.57 21.23 9.81
N ASN A 94 19.16 21.68 8.74
CA ASN A 94 19.86 22.99 8.68
C ASN A 94 18.87 24.15 8.48
N THR A 95 17.65 23.88 8.02
CA THR A 95 16.56 24.82 7.78
C THR A 95 15.23 24.13 7.98
N THR A 96 14.14 24.87 8.01
CA THR A 96 12.80 24.26 7.99
C THR A 96 12.58 23.56 6.65
N ALA A 97 12.32 22.25 6.71
CA ALA A 97 12.10 21.43 5.53
C ALA A 97 11.13 20.27 5.83
N THR A 98 10.54 19.75 4.77
CA THR A 98 9.75 18.52 4.75
C THR A 98 10.34 17.60 3.70
N LEU A 99 10.58 16.35 4.08
CA LEU A 99 10.91 15.24 3.21
C LEU A 99 9.64 14.40 3.10
N SER A 100 9.25 14.03 1.89
CA SER A 100 8.11 13.15 1.67
C SER A 100 8.44 12.05 0.68
N VAL A 101 7.76 10.92 0.83
CA VAL A 101 7.81 9.80 -0.10
C VAL A 101 6.39 9.29 -0.34
N SER A 102 6.01 9.24 -1.60
CA SER A 102 4.74 8.64 -2.03
C SER A 102 5.01 7.46 -2.95
N ALA A 103 4.12 6.48 -2.97
CA ALA A 103 4.27 5.32 -3.83
C ALA A 103 2.94 4.93 -4.48
N THR A 104 3.06 4.47 -5.72
CA THR A 104 1.96 3.84 -6.47
C THR A 104 2.42 2.49 -7.01
N SER A 105 1.51 1.57 -7.30
CA SER A 105 1.89 0.33 -7.97
C SER A 105 0.81 -0.24 -8.87
N PHE A 106 1.26 -1.07 -9.82
CA PHE A 106 0.42 -1.92 -10.65
C PHE A 106 0.77 -3.38 -10.39
N GLY A 107 -0.18 -4.17 -9.89
CA GLY A 107 0.05 -5.52 -9.41
C GLY A 107 -0.74 -6.59 -10.16
N PHE A 108 -0.18 -7.81 -10.16
CA PHE A 108 -0.79 -9.04 -10.64
C PHE A 108 -0.67 -10.11 -9.56
N ALA A 109 -1.76 -10.77 -9.19
CA ALA A 109 -1.75 -11.81 -8.16
C ALA A 109 -2.56 -13.04 -8.52
N ALA A 110 -2.10 -14.19 -8.07
CA ALA A 110 -2.92 -15.34 -7.80
C ALA A 110 -3.61 -15.16 -6.44
N LYS A 111 -4.90 -15.39 -6.40
CA LYS A 111 -5.73 -15.26 -5.19
C LYS A 111 -6.41 -16.60 -4.90
N PRO A 112 -5.71 -17.55 -4.24
CA PRO A 112 -6.34 -18.74 -3.71
C PRO A 112 -7.40 -18.35 -2.67
N LYS A 113 -8.53 -19.07 -2.68
CA LYS A 113 -9.68 -18.79 -1.81
C LYS A 113 -10.40 -20.07 -1.40
N ALA A 114 -11.03 -20.02 -0.23
CA ALA A 114 -11.87 -21.11 0.27
C ALA A 114 -13.08 -20.54 1.00
N GLU A 115 -14.27 -21.01 0.69
CA GLU A 115 -15.46 -20.71 1.47
C GLU A 115 -15.40 -21.51 2.78
N ILE A 116 -15.37 -20.77 3.91
CA ILE A 116 -15.26 -21.34 5.27
C ILE A 116 -16.61 -21.40 6.00
N SER A 117 -17.57 -20.63 5.52
CA SER A 117 -18.96 -20.61 5.97
C SER A 117 -19.80 -20.02 4.84
N GLU A 118 -21.11 -20.20 4.89
CA GLU A 118 -22.03 -19.65 3.89
C GLU A 118 -21.80 -18.15 3.70
N GLY A 119 -21.34 -17.78 2.49
CA GLY A 119 -21.06 -16.41 2.12
C GLY A 119 -19.78 -15.81 2.71
N VAL A 120 -18.97 -16.58 3.46
CA VAL A 120 -17.69 -16.12 4.04
C VAL A 120 -16.51 -16.85 3.38
N ILE A 121 -15.66 -16.10 2.73
CA ILE A 121 -14.53 -16.62 1.96
C ILE A 121 -13.23 -16.14 2.60
N LEU A 122 -12.37 -17.08 2.97
CA LEU A 122 -10.97 -16.80 3.30
C LEU A 122 -10.15 -16.78 2.01
N TYR A 123 -9.28 -15.78 1.84
CA TYR A 123 -8.38 -15.71 0.69
C TYR A 123 -6.95 -15.39 1.09
N GLY A 124 -6.02 -15.80 0.22
CA GLY A 124 -4.66 -15.32 0.19
C GLY A 124 -4.39 -14.57 -1.11
N LYS A 125 -3.33 -13.80 -1.16
CA LYS A 125 -2.77 -13.19 -2.37
C LYS A 125 -1.28 -13.48 -2.44
N LEU A 126 -0.80 -13.81 -3.62
CA LEU A 126 0.63 -13.86 -3.93
C LEU A 126 0.82 -13.30 -5.34
N GLY A 127 1.60 -12.25 -5.44
CA GLY A 127 1.74 -11.53 -6.69
C GLY A 127 3.07 -10.86 -6.88
N VAL A 128 3.17 -10.22 -8.03
CA VAL A 128 4.26 -9.29 -8.38
C VAL A 128 3.65 -7.94 -8.69
N HIS A 129 4.38 -6.88 -8.41
CA HIS A 129 3.95 -5.54 -8.75
C HIS A 129 5.12 -4.72 -9.31
N ASN A 130 4.78 -3.79 -10.17
CA ASN A 130 5.66 -2.70 -10.59
C ASN A 130 5.26 -1.48 -9.78
N TRP A 131 6.24 -0.88 -9.14
CA TRP A 131 6.02 0.28 -8.30
C TRP A 131 6.82 1.49 -8.80
N ASP A 132 6.24 2.66 -8.56
CA ASP A 132 6.86 3.96 -8.76
C ASP A 132 6.81 4.69 -7.42
N SER A 133 7.94 5.22 -6.97
CA SER A 133 8.03 6.06 -5.78
C SER A 133 8.57 7.44 -6.13
N LYS A 134 8.09 8.46 -5.40
CA LYS A 134 8.54 9.83 -5.54
C LYS A 134 9.01 10.33 -4.20
N PHE A 135 10.26 10.71 -4.16
CA PHE A 135 10.87 11.37 -3.03
C PHE A 135 10.95 12.87 -3.30
N ALA A 136 10.47 13.68 -2.36
CA ALA A 136 10.52 15.13 -2.45
C ALA A 136 11.12 15.74 -1.20
N ILE A 137 11.95 16.75 -1.39
CA ILE A 137 12.46 17.63 -0.33
C ILE A 137 11.95 19.03 -0.62
N THR A 138 11.17 19.59 0.28
CA THR A 138 10.68 20.97 0.21
C THR A 138 11.19 21.76 1.39
N SER A 139 11.91 22.84 1.11
CA SER A 139 12.42 23.77 2.12
C SER A 139 11.95 25.19 1.81
N THR A 140 12.22 26.11 2.71
CA THR A 140 11.90 27.54 2.53
C THR A 140 12.57 28.18 1.31
N THR A 141 13.63 27.58 0.79
CA THR A 141 14.47 28.17 -0.27
C THR A 141 14.62 27.30 -1.51
N ALA A 142 14.30 26.02 -1.44
CA ALA A 142 14.49 25.06 -2.55
C ALA A 142 13.53 23.87 -2.44
N THR A 143 13.24 23.30 -3.61
CA THR A 143 12.55 22.01 -3.74
C THR A 143 13.39 21.11 -4.63
N ALA A 144 13.58 19.84 -4.23
CA ALA A 144 14.23 18.82 -5.03
C ALA A 144 13.34 17.57 -5.03
N ASN A 145 13.29 16.88 -6.16
CA ASN A 145 12.52 15.63 -6.32
C ASN A 145 13.44 14.57 -6.92
N GLU A 146 13.20 13.32 -6.53
CA GLU A 146 13.83 12.14 -7.09
C GLU A 146 12.75 11.07 -7.26
N ASP A 147 12.75 10.39 -8.39
CA ASP A 147 11.83 9.29 -8.68
C ASP A 147 12.63 7.99 -8.69
N ASP A 148 12.05 6.93 -8.16
CA ASP A 148 12.60 5.57 -8.19
C ASP A 148 11.49 4.60 -8.59
N ASP A 149 11.86 3.52 -9.26
CA ASP A 149 10.91 2.50 -9.73
C ASP A 149 11.50 1.10 -9.64
N GLY A 150 10.63 0.12 -9.53
CA GLY A 150 11.05 -1.26 -9.42
C GLY A 150 9.94 -2.28 -9.61
N SER A 151 10.30 -3.54 -9.41
CA SER A 151 9.36 -4.66 -9.49
C SER A 151 9.69 -5.65 -8.39
N ASP A 152 8.73 -5.94 -7.55
CA ASP A 152 8.89 -6.83 -6.41
C ASP A 152 7.69 -7.74 -6.21
N VAL A 153 7.81 -8.65 -5.27
CA VAL A 153 6.73 -9.54 -4.87
C VAL A 153 5.88 -8.87 -3.79
N TYR A 154 4.60 -9.20 -3.77
CA TYR A 154 3.73 -8.87 -2.66
C TYR A 154 2.86 -10.05 -2.27
N TYR A 155 2.42 -10.07 -1.03
CA TYR A 155 1.54 -11.10 -0.53
C TYR A 155 0.59 -10.56 0.51
N GLY A 156 -0.54 -11.23 0.67
CA GLY A 156 -1.56 -10.81 1.62
C GLY A 156 -2.55 -11.92 1.92
N ALA A 157 -3.43 -11.64 2.85
CA ALA A 157 -4.55 -12.51 3.21
C ALA A 157 -5.73 -11.67 3.73
N GLY A 158 -6.92 -12.23 3.63
CA GLY A 158 -8.12 -11.54 4.12
C GLY A 158 -9.35 -12.41 4.06
N ILE A 159 -10.46 -11.77 4.35
CA ILE A 159 -11.80 -12.37 4.35
C ILE A 159 -12.69 -11.56 3.41
N GLU A 160 -13.47 -12.24 2.60
CA GLU A 160 -14.57 -11.68 1.81
C GLU A 160 -15.90 -12.16 2.37
N ILE A 161 -16.88 -11.27 2.37
CA ILE A 161 -18.25 -11.57 2.79
C ILE A 161 -19.19 -11.22 1.64
N ASN A 162 -19.96 -12.21 1.22
CA ASN A 162 -20.95 -12.03 0.15
C ASN A 162 -22.24 -11.40 0.71
N PHE A 163 -22.65 -10.31 0.10
CA PHE A 163 -23.98 -9.72 0.25
C PHE A 163 -24.79 -10.00 -1.03
N VAL A 164 -26.07 -9.71 -1.03
CA VAL A 164 -26.98 -10.07 -2.15
C VAL A 164 -26.45 -9.64 -3.54
N ASN A 165 -25.88 -8.45 -3.66
CA ASN A 165 -25.35 -7.92 -4.94
C ASN A 165 -23.95 -7.32 -4.82
N LEU A 166 -23.30 -7.47 -3.66
CA LEU A 166 -22.02 -6.88 -3.34
C LEU A 166 -21.17 -7.88 -2.56
N LYS A 167 -19.88 -7.70 -2.61
CA LYS A 167 -18.94 -8.41 -1.77
C LYS A 167 -18.11 -7.38 -1.01
N GLY A 168 -18.10 -7.48 0.31
CA GLY A 168 -17.18 -6.73 1.14
C GLY A 168 -15.92 -7.55 1.40
N ARG A 169 -14.77 -6.90 1.48
CA ARG A 169 -13.53 -7.57 1.91
C ARG A 169 -12.77 -6.74 2.93
N VAL A 170 -12.06 -7.44 3.79
CA VAL A 170 -11.06 -6.89 4.69
C VAL A 170 -9.82 -7.75 4.60
N GLY A 171 -8.65 -7.15 4.54
CA GLY A 171 -7.41 -7.90 4.39
C GLY A 171 -6.19 -7.08 4.74
N TYR A 172 -5.07 -7.78 4.77
CA TYR A 172 -3.76 -7.24 5.04
C TYR A 172 -2.79 -7.69 3.96
N SER A 173 -1.96 -6.79 3.47
CA SER A 173 -0.96 -7.10 2.45
C SER A 173 0.37 -6.43 2.77
N LEU A 174 1.44 -7.09 2.36
CA LEU A 174 2.81 -6.62 2.46
C LEU A 174 3.37 -6.43 1.06
N TYR A 175 3.90 -5.26 0.82
CA TYR A 175 4.58 -4.89 -0.42
C TYR A 175 6.03 -4.57 -0.10
N ASP A 176 6.95 -4.98 -0.95
CA ASP A 176 8.35 -4.57 -0.94
C ASP A 176 8.52 -3.47 -2.02
N LEU A 177 9.20 -2.35 -1.68
CA LEU A 177 9.32 -1.17 -2.54
C LEU A 177 10.76 -0.68 -2.61
#